data_442eb4a5ddd982dbdd1e058d50eaec93
#
_entry.id   442eb4a5ddd982dbdd1e058d50eaec93
#
_cell.length_a   1.000
_cell.length_b   1.000
_cell.length_c   1.000
_cell.angle_alpha   90.00
_cell.angle_beta   90.00
_cell.angle_gamma   90.00
#
_symmetry.space_group_name_H-M   'P 1'
#
loop_
_entity.id
_entity.type
_entity.pdbx_description
1 polymer ?
#
loop_
_entity_poly.entity_id
_entity_poly.type
_entity_poly.pdbx_seq_one_letter_code
_entity_poly.pdbx_strand_id
1 'polypeptide(L)'
;MAICYAGPHGHPSGKIGKLVFYILNGQPVCRLIGRAGKPSINQLGNRQAMSVTMGLLKPMADFINVSFKLEAEGTVKNPHNLATSYNKKHALTGQYPDIKVDYSKVILSKGSLEMAIDLKLSKGEEGINLSWNTAGFENGLYDDILMVMVSHPDHGRASSFLNAGKRGDGSCFIPLQSEWMRNGQMEVYVCFKSANGELISDSAYAGNLNGLAESQKEQAEKKHYMAVKVRFDRVEADYHQKIIAHEAGRIGDKAFRHIAKEYEVLKQKLKFLPGKPS
;
A
#
# COMPACT_ATOMS: atom_id res chain seq x y z
N MET A 1 -3.11 -31.32 -0.27
CA MET A 1 -3.25 -32.27 0.87
C MET A 1 -4.37 -31.74 1.75
N ALA A 2 -5.23 -32.58 2.27
CA ALA A 2 -6.23 -32.21 3.28
C ALA A 2 -5.87 -32.88 4.60
N ILE A 3 -6.15 -32.22 5.70
CA ILE A 3 -5.86 -32.68 7.06
C ILE A 3 -7.19 -32.92 7.77
N CYS A 4 -7.34 -34.07 8.44
CA CYS A 4 -8.49 -34.35 9.30
C CYS A 4 -8.11 -34.08 10.75
N TYR A 5 -8.72 -33.08 11.39
CA TYR A 5 -8.37 -32.63 12.74
C TYR A 5 -8.98 -33.48 13.88
N ALA A 6 -9.96 -34.30 13.58
CA ALA A 6 -10.68 -35.11 14.59
C ALA A 6 -10.68 -36.60 14.26
N GLY A 7 -9.54 -37.14 13.80
CA GLY A 7 -9.40 -38.57 13.43
C GLY A 7 -10.13 -38.95 12.14
N PRO A 8 -10.29 -40.24 11.84
CA PRO A 8 -10.83 -40.70 10.57
C PRO A 8 -12.31 -40.33 10.33
N HIS A 9 -13.04 -39.95 11.37
CA HIS A 9 -14.43 -39.48 11.29
C HIS A 9 -14.55 -37.93 11.38
N GLY A 10 -13.43 -37.21 11.50
CA GLY A 10 -13.42 -35.77 11.55
C GLY A 10 -13.61 -35.13 10.17
N HIS A 11 -13.91 -33.82 10.17
CA HIS A 11 -14.06 -33.08 8.94
C HIS A 11 -12.69 -32.83 8.30
N PRO A 12 -12.46 -33.23 7.04
CA PRO A 12 -11.25 -32.90 6.35
C PRO A 12 -11.21 -31.37 6.09
N SER A 13 -10.04 -30.76 6.20
CA SER A 13 -9.79 -29.38 5.80
C SER A 13 -8.67 -29.34 4.77
N GLY A 14 -8.90 -28.66 3.65
CA GLY A 14 -7.93 -28.55 2.58
C GLY A 14 -8.42 -29.13 1.25
N LYS A 15 -7.49 -29.50 0.37
CA LYS A 15 -7.74 -29.87 -1.01
C LYS A 15 -7.49 -31.35 -1.25
N ILE A 16 -8.49 -32.05 -1.80
CA ILE A 16 -8.37 -33.46 -2.23
C ILE A 16 -8.83 -33.53 -3.71
N GLY A 17 -7.90 -33.74 -4.62
CA GLY A 17 -8.20 -33.75 -6.04
C GLY A 17 -8.87 -32.46 -6.53
N LYS A 18 -10.10 -32.58 -7.02
CA LYS A 18 -10.93 -31.45 -7.46
C LYS A 18 -11.85 -30.88 -6.37
N LEU A 19 -11.82 -31.41 -5.14
CA LEU A 19 -12.66 -30.99 -4.03
C LEU A 19 -11.85 -30.14 -3.04
N VAL A 20 -12.50 -29.12 -2.48
CA VAL A 20 -12.01 -28.32 -1.37
C VAL A 20 -12.97 -28.47 -0.21
N PHE A 21 -12.41 -28.79 0.94
CA PHE A 21 -13.10 -28.93 2.22
C PHE A 21 -12.67 -27.78 3.13
N TYR A 22 -13.62 -27.10 3.76
CA TYR A 22 -13.36 -26.02 4.71
C TYR A 22 -14.54 -25.86 5.66
N ILE A 23 -14.34 -25.10 6.74
CA ILE A 23 -15.41 -24.77 7.68
C ILE A 23 -15.92 -23.37 7.35
N LEU A 24 -17.21 -23.22 7.13
CA LEU A 24 -17.88 -21.94 6.92
C LEU A 24 -18.93 -21.75 8.03
N ASN A 25 -18.76 -20.71 8.84
CA ASN A 25 -19.65 -20.42 9.99
C ASN A 25 -19.89 -21.63 10.90
N GLY A 26 -18.81 -22.38 11.18
CA GLY A 26 -18.88 -23.59 12.02
C GLY A 26 -19.36 -24.87 11.32
N GLN A 27 -19.83 -24.79 10.07
CA GLN A 27 -20.31 -25.94 9.32
C GLN A 27 -19.27 -26.44 8.31
N PRO A 28 -19.09 -27.77 8.20
CA PRO A 28 -18.20 -28.36 7.20
C PRO A 28 -18.81 -28.24 5.81
N VAL A 29 -18.04 -27.65 4.88
CA VAL A 29 -18.45 -27.45 3.49
C VAL A 29 -17.48 -28.13 2.54
N CYS A 30 -18.03 -28.81 1.55
CA CYS A 30 -17.27 -29.35 0.42
C CYS A 30 -17.75 -28.70 -0.88
N ARG A 31 -16.81 -28.26 -1.71
CA ARG A 31 -17.13 -27.74 -3.05
C ARG A 31 -16.11 -28.16 -4.09
N LEU A 32 -16.50 -28.12 -5.34
CA LEU A 32 -15.56 -28.24 -6.45
C LEU A 32 -14.64 -27.02 -6.52
N ILE A 33 -13.39 -27.25 -6.94
CA ILE A 33 -12.47 -26.17 -7.27
C ILE A 33 -13.03 -25.43 -8.50
N GLY A 34 -13.36 -24.15 -8.32
CA GLY A 34 -13.76 -23.31 -9.44
C GLY A 34 -12.60 -23.14 -10.44
N ARG A 35 -12.93 -23.02 -11.70
CA ARG A 35 -11.96 -22.57 -12.72
C ARG A 35 -11.79 -21.07 -12.57
N ALA A 36 -10.53 -20.60 -12.57
CA ALA A 36 -10.26 -19.18 -12.56
C ALA A 36 -10.70 -18.57 -13.89
N GLY A 37 -11.70 -17.69 -13.85
CA GLY A 37 -12.08 -16.87 -15.00
C GLY A 37 -11.14 -15.66 -15.17
N LYS A 38 -11.37 -14.86 -16.22
CA LYS A 38 -10.69 -13.58 -16.38
C LYS A 38 -11.07 -12.66 -15.21
N PRO A 39 -10.10 -11.97 -14.59
CA PRO A 39 -10.39 -11.09 -13.47
C PRO A 39 -11.21 -9.88 -13.91
N SER A 40 -12.19 -9.47 -13.12
CA SER A 40 -12.92 -8.21 -13.33
C SER A 40 -12.02 -7.00 -13.05
N ILE A 41 -12.42 -5.81 -13.54
CA ILE A 41 -11.70 -4.54 -13.28
C ILE A 41 -11.55 -4.31 -11.77
N ASN A 42 -12.58 -4.59 -10.99
CA ASN A 42 -12.52 -4.44 -9.53
C ASN A 42 -11.53 -5.41 -8.88
N GLN A 43 -11.41 -6.63 -9.39
CA GLN A 43 -10.42 -7.60 -8.93
C GLN A 43 -9.00 -7.16 -9.29
N LEU A 44 -8.79 -6.60 -10.48
CA LEU A 44 -7.51 -6.04 -10.90
C LEU A 44 -7.13 -4.83 -10.02
N GLY A 45 -8.07 -3.92 -9.79
CA GLY A 45 -7.88 -2.79 -8.88
C GLY A 45 -7.52 -3.22 -7.46
N ASN A 46 -8.23 -4.22 -6.91
CA ASN A 46 -7.93 -4.75 -5.59
C ASN A 46 -6.55 -5.43 -5.51
N ARG A 47 -6.13 -6.13 -6.55
CA ARG A 47 -4.78 -6.73 -6.64
C ARG A 47 -3.71 -5.65 -6.71
N GLN A 48 -3.91 -4.61 -7.53
CA GLN A 48 -2.98 -3.49 -7.61
C GLN A 48 -2.89 -2.74 -6.29
N ALA A 49 -4.01 -2.42 -5.65
CA ALA A 49 -4.05 -1.79 -4.33
C ALA A 49 -3.25 -2.59 -3.30
N MET A 50 -3.40 -3.92 -3.29
CA MET A 50 -2.63 -4.79 -2.40
C MET A 50 -1.14 -4.77 -2.73
N SER A 51 -0.79 -4.83 -4.02
CA SER A 51 0.61 -4.79 -4.47
C SER A 51 1.29 -3.47 -4.08
N VAL A 52 0.62 -2.33 -4.31
CA VAL A 52 1.12 -0.99 -3.93
C VAL A 52 1.31 -0.89 -2.42
N THR A 53 0.31 -1.33 -1.64
CA THR A 53 0.41 -1.31 -0.17
C THR A 53 1.55 -2.20 0.34
N MET A 54 1.71 -3.39 -0.21
CA MET A 54 2.81 -4.30 0.17
C MET A 54 4.17 -3.76 -0.25
N GLY A 55 4.27 -3.11 -1.42
CA GLY A 55 5.48 -2.43 -1.87
C GLY A 55 5.93 -1.34 -0.91
N LEU A 56 4.97 -0.56 -0.38
CA LEU A 56 5.21 0.46 0.64
C LEU A 56 5.67 -0.14 1.97
N LEU A 57 4.92 -1.12 2.51
CA LEU A 57 5.09 -1.57 3.91
C LEU A 57 6.19 -2.61 4.09
N LYS A 58 6.54 -3.37 3.05
CA LYS A 58 7.56 -4.42 3.13
C LYS A 58 8.93 -3.92 3.63
N PRO A 59 9.47 -2.79 3.14
CA PRO A 59 10.73 -2.24 3.66
C PRO A 59 10.65 -1.76 5.11
N MET A 60 9.44 -1.50 5.62
CA MET A 60 9.18 -0.96 6.96
C MET A 60 8.80 -2.04 7.98
N ALA A 61 8.95 -3.32 7.65
CA ALA A 61 8.45 -4.44 8.44
C ALA A 61 8.95 -4.42 9.90
N ASP A 62 10.22 -4.12 10.13
CA ASP A 62 10.82 -4.09 11.48
C ASP A 62 10.19 -2.99 12.34
N PHE A 63 9.96 -1.81 11.76
CA PHE A 63 9.29 -0.72 12.46
C PHE A 63 7.83 -1.09 12.78
N ILE A 64 7.09 -1.63 11.81
CA ILE A 64 5.69 -2.03 11.94
C ILE A 64 5.53 -3.12 13.02
N ASN A 65 6.46 -4.06 13.10
CA ASN A 65 6.43 -5.11 14.11
C ASN A 65 6.52 -4.57 15.54
N VAL A 66 7.20 -3.44 15.74
CA VAL A 66 7.27 -2.74 17.03
C VAL A 66 6.05 -1.84 17.22
N SER A 67 5.72 -1.05 16.20
CA SER A 67 4.73 0.04 16.32
C SER A 67 3.27 -0.41 16.30
N PHE A 68 2.95 -1.57 15.71
CA PHE A 68 1.62 -2.18 15.76
C PHE A 68 1.51 -3.35 16.75
N LYS A 69 2.56 -3.60 17.56
CA LYS A 69 2.56 -4.73 18.49
C LYS A 69 1.39 -4.64 19.47
N LEU A 70 1.22 -3.50 20.11
CA LEU A 70 0.16 -3.28 21.11
C LEU A 70 -1.25 -3.38 20.50
N GLU A 71 -1.45 -2.84 19.30
CA GLU A 71 -2.73 -2.94 18.58
C GLU A 71 -3.04 -4.37 18.14
N ALA A 72 -2.02 -5.21 17.95
CA ALA A 72 -2.18 -6.62 17.62
C ALA A 72 -2.46 -7.51 18.84
N GLU A 73 -2.12 -7.08 20.02
CA GLU A 73 -2.33 -7.83 21.25
C GLU A 73 -3.81 -8.13 21.48
N GLY A 74 -4.13 -9.35 21.89
CA GLY A 74 -5.52 -9.81 22.04
C GLY A 74 -6.28 -10.07 20.75
N THR A 75 -5.66 -9.89 19.57
CA THR A 75 -6.27 -10.16 18.28
C THR A 75 -5.61 -11.36 17.58
N VAL A 76 -6.31 -11.96 16.61
CA VAL A 76 -5.75 -13.00 15.74
C VAL A 76 -4.89 -12.45 14.59
N LYS A 77 -4.74 -11.13 14.50
CA LYS A 77 -4.00 -10.44 13.44
C LYS A 77 -2.58 -10.14 13.89
N ASN A 78 -1.63 -10.24 12.98
CA ASN A 78 -0.29 -9.77 13.24
C ASN A 78 -0.14 -8.26 12.95
N PRO A 79 0.90 -7.60 13.48
CA PRO A 79 1.17 -6.17 13.26
C PRO A 79 1.13 -5.76 11.79
N HIS A 80 1.79 -6.52 10.91
CA HIS A 80 1.87 -6.23 9.49
C HIS A 80 0.50 -6.32 8.79
N ASN A 81 -0.38 -7.24 9.20
CA ASN A 81 -1.74 -7.36 8.65
C ASN A 81 -2.61 -6.16 9.06
N LEU A 82 -2.44 -5.64 10.28
CA LEU A 82 -3.12 -4.43 10.75
C LEU A 82 -2.66 -3.21 9.93
N ALA A 83 -1.35 -2.97 9.84
CA ALA A 83 -0.78 -1.90 9.04
C ALA A 83 -1.25 -1.98 7.57
N THR A 84 -1.27 -3.17 6.97
CA THR A 84 -1.77 -3.39 5.61
C THR A 84 -3.25 -3.03 5.49
N SER A 85 -4.07 -3.45 6.46
CA SER A 85 -5.52 -3.15 6.46
C SER A 85 -5.80 -1.65 6.52
N TYR A 86 -5.09 -0.91 7.40
CA TYR A 86 -5.24 0.55 7.52
C TYR A 86 -4.78 1.27 6.25
N ASN A 87 -3.57 1.00 5.80
CA ASN A 87 -2.97 1.72 4.68
C ASN A 87 -3.67 1.44 3.35
N LYS A 88 -4.11 0.20 3.12
CA LYS A 88 -4.91 -0.12 1.94
C LYS A 88 -6.21 0.66 1.85
N LYS A 89 -6.83 0.99 2.99
CA LYS A 89 -8.11 1.73 3.05
C LYS A 89 -7.92 3.25 2.95
N HIS A 90 -6.84 3.78 3.54
CA HIS A 90 -6.72 5.21 3.81
C HIS A 90 -5.55 5.89 3.09
N ALA A 91 -4.47 5.17 2.79
CA ALA A 91 -3.24 5.72 2.23
C ALA A 91 -3.11 5.52 0.71
N LEU A 92 -4.16 5.08 0.04
CA LEU A 92 -4.15 4.94 -1.41
C LEU A 92 -5.04 5.99 -2.07
N THR A 93 -4.60 6.47 -3.23
CA THR A 93 -5.32 7.41 -4.08
C THR A 93 -5.34 6.91 -5.52
N GLY A 94 -6.25 7.45 -6.34
CA GLY A 94 -6.43 7.03 -7.72
C GLY A 94 -7.30 5.80 -7.87
N GLN A 95 -7.46 5.36 -9.12
CA GLN A 95 -8.23 4.17 -9.50
C GLN A 95 -7.38 3.31 -10.44
N TYR A 96 -7.71 2.02 -10.53
CA TYR A 96 -7.05 1.14 -11.50
C TYR A 96 -7.10 1.75 -12.92
N PRO A 97 -6.00 1.80 -13.63
CA PRO A 97 -4.70 1.19 -13.39
C PRO A 97 -3.66 2.11 -12.69
N ASP A 98 -4.05 3.24 -12.10
CA ASP A 98 -3.16 4.25 -11.51
C ASP A 98 -3.42 4.44 -10.01
N ILE A 99 -3.34 3.37 -9.24
CA ILE A 99 -3.40 3.44 -7.78
C ILE A 99 -2.02 3.77 -7.25
N LYS A 100 -1.92 4.87 -6.47
CA LYS A 100 -0.70 5.39 -5.87
C LYS A 100 -0.83 5.53 -4.36
N VAL A 101 0.32 5.67 -3.71
CA VAL A 101 0.39 5.99 -2.28
C VAL A 101 0.20 7.49 -2.08
N ASP A 102 -0.69 7.86 -1.17
CA ASP A 102 -0.74 9.18 -0.57
C ASP A 102 0.08 9.13 0.73
N TYR A 103 1.34 9.56 0.64
CA TYR A 103 2.29 9.46 1.75
C TYR A 103 1.83 10.23 2.98
N SER A 104 1.07 11.32 2.81
CA SER A 104 0.54 12.12 3.92
C SER A 104 -0.49 11.38 4.79
N LYS A 105 -1.10 10.32 4.25
CA LYS A 105 -2.12 9.50 4.91
C LYS A 105 -1.63 8.13 5.36
N VAL A 106 -0.35 7.85 5.18
CA VAL A 106 0.24 6.58 5.62
C VAL A 106 0.28 6.51 7.13
N ILE A 107 -0.16 5.39 7.69
CA ILE A 107 -0.21 5.12 9.12
C ILE A 107 0.79 3.99 9.41
N LEU A 108 1.82 4.29 10.19
CA LEU A 108 2.88 3.36 10.58
C LEU A 108 2.87 2.96 12.04
N SER A 109 2.05 3.60 12.86
CA SER A 109 1.75 3.17 14.23
C SER A 109 0.34 3.57 14.61
N LYS A 110 -0.26 2.85 15.56
CA LYS A 110 -1.57 3.15 16.10
C LYS A 110 -1.60 2.89 17.59
N GLY A 111 -2.11 3.86 18.34
CA GLY A 111 -2.22 3.77 19.79
C GLY A 111 -2.87 4.99 20.40
N SER A 112 -2.82 5.08 21.74
CA SER A 112 -3.52 6.09 22.53
C SER A 112 -2.63 7.21 23.06
N LEU A 113 -1.30 7.11 22.90
CA LEU A 113 -0.40 8.15 23.31
C LEU A 113 -0.51 9.36 22.37
N GLU A 114 -0.28 10.57 22.87
CA GLU A 114 -0.35 11.76 22.01
C GLU A 114 0.76 11.80 20.98
N MET A 115 0.39 12.24 19.77
CA MET A 115 1.31 12.45 18.65
C MET A 115 2.23 13.65 18.87
N ALA A 116 3.26 13.77 18.02
CA ALA A 116 4.08 14.97 17.94
C ALA A 116 3.25 16.17 17.45
N ILE A 117 3.33 17.29 18.15
CA ILE A 117 2.67 18.56 17.82
C ILE A 117 3.70 19.50 17.16
N ASP A 118 3.27 20.30 16.18
CA ASP A 118 4.11 21.27 15.45
C ASP A 118 5.39 20.65 14.90
N LEU A 119 5.28 19.45 14.35
CA LEU A 119 6.39 18.71 13.80
C LEU A 119 6.96 19.42 12.56
N LYS A 120 8.28 19.69 12.62
CA LYS A 120 9.02 20.32 11.51
C LYS A 120 10.17 19.42 11.08
N LEU A 121 10.34 19.33 9.77
CA LEU A 121 11.38 18.57 9.12
C LEU A 121 12.28 19.50 8.30
N SER A 122 13.59 19.38 8.46
CA SER A 122 14.55 20.10 7.63
C SER A 122 15.73 19.22 7.22
N LYS A 123 16.30 19.52 6.07
CA LYS A 123 17.49 18.81 5.56
C LYS A 123 18.74 19.35 6.26
N GLY A 124 19.58 18.45 6.80
CA GLY A 124 20.93 18.74 7.28
C GLY A 124 22.00 18.25 6.28
N GLU A 125 23.26 18.57 6.52
CA GLU A 125 24.38 18.15 5.65
C GLU A 125 24.56 16.62 5.63
N GLU A 126 24.47 15.96 6.79
CA GLU A 126 24.69 14.52 6.93
C GLU A 126 23.41 13.74 7.32
N GLY A 127 22.25 14.36 7.24
CA GLY A 127 21.00 13.73 7.64
C GLY A 127 19.82 14.67 7.62
N ILE A 128 18.87 14.44 8.52
CA ILE A 128 17.66 15.25 8.67
C ILE A 128 17.53 15.73 10.12
N ASN A 129 17.02 16.94 10.30
CA ASN A 129 16.65 17.48 11.59
C ASN A 129 15.13 17.44 11.73
N LEU A 130 14.68 16.94 12.86
CA LEU A 130 13.29 16.93 13.29
C LEU A 130 13.16 17.83 14.52
N SER A 131 12.08 18.60 14.60
CA SER A 131 11.72 19.35 15.81
C SER A 131 10.22 19.31 16.05
N TRP A 132 9.80 19.36 17.29
CA TRP A 132 8.40 19.29 17.71
C TRP A 132 8.18 20.12 18.97
N ASN A 133 6.93 20.41 19.29
CA ASN A 133 6.57 21.12 20.48
C ASN A 133 6.60 20.15 21.68
N THR A 134 7.23 20.57 22.77
CA THR A 134 7.33 19.81 24.04
C THR A 134 6.35 20.27 25.10
N ALA A 135 5.46 21.22 24.79
CA ALA A 135 4.48 21.74 25.73
C ALA A 135 3.06 21.28 25.35
N GLY A 136 2.20 21.15 26.36
CA GLY A 136 0.76 21.00 26.16
C GLY A 136 0.28 19.59 25.88
N PHE A 137 1.04 18.54 26.20
CA PHE A 137 0.56 17.17 26.12
C PHE A 137 -0.08 16.72 27.46
N GLU A 138 -1.21 16.02 27.33
CA GLU A 138 -1.98 15.53 28.49
C GLU A 138 -1.60 14.10 28.90
N ASN A 139 -1.32 13.23 27.89
CA ASN A 139 -1.09 11.79 28.08
C ASN A 139 0.33 11.33 27.68
N GLY A 140 1.31 12.23 27.62
CA GLY A 140 2.69 11.90 27.28
C GLY A 140 3.63 12.19 28.45
N LEU A 141 4.80 11.54 28.45
CA LEU A 141 5.87 11.79 29.41
C LEU A 141 7.12 12.32 28.69
N TYR A 142 7.92 13.11 29.34
CA TYR A 142 9.17 13.69 28.81
C TYR A 142 10.18 12.61 28.35
N ASP A 143 10.12 11.42 28.95
CA ASP A 143 10.99 10.28 28.67
C ASP A 143 10.43 9.32 27.61
N ASP A 144 9.26 9.62 27.00
CA ASP A 144 8.74 8.85 25.88
C ASP A 144 9.77 8.82 24.74
N ILE A 145 9.96 7.66 24.17
CA ILE A 145 10.96 7.40 23.15
C ILE A 145 10.42 7.82 21.78
N LEU A 146 11.15 8.65 21.08
CA LEU A 146 10.87 9.00 19.68
C LEU A 146 11.31 7.85 18.77
N MET A 147 10.41 7.38 17.96
CA MET A 147 10.68 6.46 16.86
C MET A 147 10.49 7.18 15.53
N VAL A 148 11.45 7.04 14.63
CA VAL A 148 11.45 7.68 13.31
C VAL A 148 11.56 6.63 12.21
N MET A 149 10.73 6.78 11.17
CA MET A 149 10.81 6.02 9.94
C MET A 149 11.08 6.97 8.77
N VAL A 150 12.14 6.69 8.03
CA VAL A 150 12.48 7.38 6.78
C VAL A 150 12.27 6.40 5.63
N SER A 151 11.29 6.65 4.79
CA SER A 151 11.02 5.89 3.57
C SER A 151 11.73 6.53 2.39
N HIS A 152 12.30 5.70 1.53
CA HIS A 152 12.95 6.09 0.27
C HIS A 152 12.20 5.43 -0.90
N PRO A 153 11.11 6.02 -1.37
CA PRO A 153 10.24 5.41 -2.40
C PRO A 153 10.97 5.06 -3.69
N ASP A 154 11.86 5.94 -4.17
CA ASP A 154 12.64 5.75 -5.40
C ASP A 154 13.49 4.48 -5.38
N HIS A 155 13.92 4.06 -4.20
CA HIS A 155 14.77 2.89 -4.00
C HIS A 155 14.02 1.68 -3.44
N GLY A 156 12.73 1.83 -3.10
CA GLY A 156 11.96 0.79 -2.44
C GLY A 156 12.56 0.34 -1.11
N ARG A 157 13.21 1.26 -0.38
CA ARG A 157 13.90 1.02 0.90
C ARG A 157 13.37 1.92 1.99
N ALA A 158 13.67 1.59 3.23
CA ALA A 158 13.34 2.40 4.39
C ALA A 158 14.41 2.25 5.48
N SER A 159 14.55 3.26 6.31
CA SER A 159 15.47 3.29 7.45
C SER A 159 14.66 3.55 8.72
N SER A 160 14.75 2.64 9.68
CA SER A 160 14.03 2.72 10.96
C SER A 160 14.97 3.10 12.10
N PHE A 161 14.55 4.06 12.90
CA PHE A 161 15.23 4.52 14.09
C PHE A 161 14.27 4.36 15.29
N LEU A 162 14.40 3.25 16.01
CA LEU A 162 13.47 2.89 17.08
C LEU A 162 13.73 3.61 18.40
N ASN A 163 14.83 4.33 18.51
CA ASN A 163 15.22 5.15 19.66
C ASN A 163 16.02 6.35 19.13
N ALA A 164 15.33 7.31 18.54
CA ALA A 164 15.95 8.48 17.91
C ALA A 164 16.18 9.64 18.90
N GLY A 165 15.45 9.66 20.00
CA GLY A 165 15.51 10.69 21.03
C GLY A 165 14.37 10.52 22.02
N LYS A 166 14.16 11.52 22.88
CA LYS A 166 13.06 11.57 23.85
C LYS A 166 12.09 12.70 23.50
N ARG A 167 10.83 12.54 23.88
CA ARG A 167 9.80 13.58 23.70
C ARG A 167 10.25 14.92 24.25
N GLY A 168 10.88 14.92 25.43
CA GLY A 168 11.34 16.13 26.11
C GLY A 168 12.50 16.86 25.44
N ASP A 169 13.22 16.22 24.50
CA ASP A 169 14.35 16.85 23.81
C ASP A 169 13.91 17.94 22.83
N GLY A 170 12.66 17.91 22.33
CA GLY A 170 12.09 18.89 21.42
C GLY A 170 12.69 18.87 20.00
N SER A 171 13.81 18.24 19.82
CA SER A 171 14.47 18.08 18.51
C SER A 171 15.38 16.87 18.50
N CYS A 172 15.63 16.32 17.31
CA CYS A 172 16.64 15.29 17.11
C CYS A 172 17.26 15.39 15.70
N PHE A 173 18.49 14.90 15.61
CA PHE A 173 19.18 14.71 14.34
C PHE A 173 19.22 13.23 13.99
N ILE A 174 18.80 12.90 12.76
CA ILE A 174 18.83 11.54 12.21
C ILE A 174 19.95 11.45 11.18
N PRO A 175 21.03 10.75 11.45
CA PRO A 175 22.15 10.61 10.51
C PRO A 175 21.74 9.69 9.35
N LEU A 176 22.03 10.11 8.11
CA LEU A 176 21.86 9.34 6.88
C LEU A 176 23.22 9.09 6.27
N GLN A 177 23.74 7.87 6.44
CA GLN A 177 25.11 7.52 6.12
C GLN A 177 25.45 7.56 4.63
N SER A 178 24.48 7.26 3.77
CA SER A 178 24.71 7.12 2.33
C SER A 178 24.22 8.35 1.57
N GLU A 179 24.96 8.72 0.54
CA GLU A 179 24.60 9.85 -0.34
C GLU A 179 23.25 9.65 -1.03
N TRP A 180 22.93 8.44 -1.47
CA TRP A 180 21.64 8.12 -2.07
C TRP A 180 20.46 8.32 -1.10
N MET A 181 20.68 8.11 0.21
CA MET A 181 19.65 8.38 1.24
C MET A 181 19.40 9.88 1.38
N ARG A 182 20.44 10.71 1.28
CA ARG A 182 20.34 12.17 1.43
C ARG A 182 19.79 12.89 0.21
N ASN A 183 20.00 12.32 -0.99
CA ASN A 183 19.65 12.96 -2.26
C ASN A 183 18.36 12.42 -2.90
N GLY A 184 17.95 11.17 -2.56
CA GLY A 184 16.69 10.59 -3.02
C GLY A 184 15.46 11.18 -2.30
N GLN A 185 14.28 10.90 -2.83
CA GLN A 185 13.03 11.23 -2.16
C GLN A 185 12.97 10.59 -0.78
N MET A 186 12.56 11.37 0.21
CA MET A 186 12.37 10.91 1.58
C MET A 186 10.98 11.27 2.07
N GLU A 187 10.27 10.29 2.62
CA GLU A 187 9.01 10.48 3.33
C GLU A 187 9.23 10.09 4.78
N VAL A 188 9.02 11.05 5.69
CA VAL A 188 9.41 10.91 7.09
C VAL A 188 8.19 10.81 7.98
N TYR A 189 8.20 9.81 8.86
CA TYR A 189 7.13 9.55 9.84
C TYR A 189 7.73 9.43 11.22
N VAL A 190 7.00 9.91 12.22
CA VAL A 190 7.40 9.83 13.62
C VAL A 190 6.27 9.28 14.47
N CYS A 191 6.61 8.61 15.56
CA CYS A 191 5.69 8.27 16.63
C CYS A 191 6.43 8.24 17.96
N PHE A 192 5.69 8.39 19.06
CA PHE A 192 6.21 8.23 20.41
C PHE A 192 5.79 6.89 20.99
N LYS A 193 6.68 6.28 21.72
CA LYS A 193 6.45 5.08 22.50
C LYS A 193 6.84 5.35 23.95
N SER A 194 5.99 4.98 24.92
CA SER A 194 6.29 5.14 26.32
C SER A 194 7.56 4.38 26.73
N ALA A 195 8.30 4.90 27.70
CA ALA A 195 9.56 4.29 28.16
C ALA A 195 9.36 2.85 28.67
N ASN A 196 8.21 2.56 29.32
CA ASN A 196 7.85 1.20 29.75
C ASN A 196 7.38 0.29 28.60
N GLY A 197 7.15 0.85 27.40
CA GLY A 197 6.73 0.10 26.22
C GLY A 197 5.24 -0.28 26.14
N GLU A 198 4.41 0.17 27.08
CA GLU A 198 2.99 -0.18 27.20
C GLU A 198 2.07 0.71 26.37
N LEU A 199 2.53 1.89 25.95
CA LEU A 199 1.77 2.82 25.14
C LEU A 199 2.55 3.25 23.90
N ILE A 200 1.83 3.58 22.84
CA ILE A 200 2.39 4.14 21.61
C ILE A 200 1.42 5.19 21.05
N SER A 201 1.94 6.17 20.31
CA SER A 201 1.12 7.15 19.62
C SER A 201 0.74 6.68 18.22
N ASP A 202 -0.29 7.27 17.64
CA ASP A 202 -0.47 7.26 16.20
C ASP A 202 0.76 7.89 15.52
N SER A 203 1.08 7.48 14.29
CA SER A 203 2.18 8.06 13.54
C SER A 203 1.80 9.41 12.95
N ALA A 204 2.69 10.39 13.08
CA ALA A 204 2.59 11.68 12.43
C ALA A 204 3.50 11.71 11.19
N TYR A 205 2.98 12.23 10.09
CA TYR A 205 3.75 12.51 8.90
C TYR A 205 4.52 13.82 9.06
N ALA A 206 5.86 13.76 9.07
CA ALA A 206 6.71 14.93 9.24
C ALA A 206 6.88 15.73 7.94
N GLY A 207 6.71 15.10 6.81
CA GLY A 207 6.83 15.74 5.51
C GLY A 207 7.73 14.97 4.53
N ASN A 208 7.92 15.61 3.37
CA ASN A 208 8.74 15.12 2.28
C ASN A 208 10.02 15.96 2.16
N LEU A 209 11.13 15.31 1.84
CA LEU A 209 12.36 15.96 1.42
C LEU A 209 12.80 15.41 0.06
N ASN A 210 13.34 16.27 -0.78
CA ASN A 210 13.83 15.98 -2.14
C ASN A 210 12.76 15.41 -3.10
N GLY A 211 11.48 15.34 -2.69
CA GLY A 211 10.39 14.97 -3.59
C GLY A 211 10.01 16.16 -4.45
N LEU A 212 9.93 15.96 -5.76
CA LEU A 212 9.44 16.97 -6.68
C LEU A 212 7.91 16.97 -6.63
N ALA A 213 7.30 18.11 -6.36
CA ALA A 213 5.87 18.29 -6.55
C ALA A 213 5.58 18.20 -8.05
N GLU A 214 4.74 17.25 -8.47
CA GLU A 214 4.29 17.17 -9.86
C GLU A 214 3.60 18.46 -10.26
N SER A 215 3.99 19.03 -11.40
CA SER A 215 3.32 20.23 -11.93
C SER A 215 1.86 19.91 -12.28
N GLN A 216 0.97 20.92 -12.20
CA GLN A 216 -0.45 20.76 -12.59
C GLN A 216 -0.61 20.20 -14.00
N LYS A 217 0.33 20.57 -14.91
CA LYS A 217 0.36 20.06 -16.28
C LYS A 217 0.68 18.57 -16.33
N GLU A 218 1.69 18.11 -15.61
CA GLU A 218 2.05 16.68 -15.51
C GLU A 218 0.93 15.85 -14.89
N GLN A 219 0.28 16.36 -13.86
CA GLN A 219 -0.88 15.71 -13.24
C GLN A 219 -2.05 15.60 -14.23
N ALA A 220 -2.32 16.64 -15.03
CA ALA A 220 -3.36 16.61 -16.05
C ALA A 220 -3.04 15.64 -17.19
N GLU A 221 -1.79 15.58 -17.65
CA GLU A 221 -1.32 14.64 -18.66
C GLU A 221 -1.41 13.20 -18.19
N LYS A 222 -0.99 12.92 -16.97
CA LYS A 222 -1.13 11.59 -16.33
C LYS A 222 -2.59 11.18 -16.21
N LYS A 223 -3.45 12.09 -15.75
CA LYS A 223 -4.89 11.83 -15.64
C LYS A 223 -5.51 11.52 -17.00
N HIS A 224 -5.13 12.28 -18.05
CA HIS A 224 -5.61 12.02 -19.41
C HIS A 224 -5.12 10.68 -19.95
N TYR A 225 -3.82 10.37 -19.77
CA TYR A 225 -3.26 9.06 -20.16
C TYR A 225 -4.03 7.91 -19.51
N MET A 226 -4.29 7.99 -18.21
CA MET A 226 -4.99 6.94 -17.48
C MET A 226 -6.43 6.75 -17.93
N ALA A 227 -7.15 7.84 -18.23
CA ALA A 227 -8.51 7.75 -18.77
C ALA A 227 -8.54 7.01 -20.12
N VAL A 228 -7.58 7.29 -21.01
CA VAL A 228 -7.47 6.60 -22.30
C VAL A 228 -7.06 5.15 -22.10
N LYS A 229 -6.17 4.85 -21.15
CA LYS A 229 -5.74 3.48 -20.86
C LYS A 229 -6.88 2.62 -20.31
N VAL A 230 -7.67 3.12 -19.39
CA VAL A 230 -8.86 2.39 -18.87
C VAL A 230 -9.84 2.06 -20.00
N ARG A 231 -10.05 3.02 -20.94
CA ARG A 231 -10.88 2.76 -22.11
C ARG A 231 -10.26 1.68 -23.02
N PHE A 232 -8.95 1.75 -23.25
CA PHE A 232 -8.23 0.75 -24.06
C PHE A 232 -8.36 -0.64 -23.45
N ASP A 233 -8.08 -0.81 -22.15
CA ASP A 233 -8.15 -2.12 -21.47
C ASP A 233 -9.56 -2.75 -21.58
N ARG A 234 -10.61 -1.91 -21.56
CA ARG A 234 -11.99 -2.36 -21.78
C ARG A 234 -12.23 -2.82 -23.21
N VAL A 235 -11.79 -2.02 -24.19
CA VAL A 235 -11.93 -2.34 -25.62
C VAL A 235 -11.10 -3.56 -25.99
N GLU A 236 -9.90 -3.70 -25.43
CA GLU A 236 -9.04 -4.88 -25.64
C GLU A 236 -9.70 -6.16 -25.12
N ALA A 237 -10.32 -6.11 -23.93
CA ALA A 237 -11.06 -7.25 -23.39
C ALA A 237 -12.25 -7.65 -24.28
N ASP A 238 -13.00 -6.66 -24.79
CA ASP A 238 -14.14 -6.89 -25.70
C ASP A 238 -13.66 -7.39 -27.08
N TYR A 239 -12.58 -6.85 -27.60
CA TYR A 239 -11.94 -7.29 -28.85
C TYR A 239 -11.55 -8.78 -28.78
N HIS A 240 -10.87 -9.21 -27.71
CA HIS A 240 -10.51 -10.62 -27.56
C HIS A 240 -11.71 -11.55 -27.43
N GLN A 241 -12.80 -11.10 -26.79
CA GLN A 241 -14.04 -11.89 -26.76
C GLN A 241 -14.69 -12.02 -28.14
N LYS A 242 -14.68 -10.92 -28.91
CA LYS A 242 -15.27 -10.90 -30.24
C LYS A 242 -14.46 -11.64 -31.29
N ILE A 243 -13.15 -11.77 -31.15
CA ILE A 243 -12.35 -12.69 -32.00
C ILE A 243 -12.90 -14.11 -31.85
N ILE A 244 -13.04 -14.61 -30.63
CA ILE A 244 -13.52 -15.97 -30.34
C ILE A 244 -14.95 -16.18 -30.89
N ALA A 245 -15.80 -15.15 -30.73
CA ALA A 245 -17.18 -15.21 -31.25
C ALA A 245 -17.27 -15.14 -32.75
N HIS A 246 -16.39 -14.39 -33.40
CA HIS A 246 -16.30 -14.31 -34.87
C HIS A 246 -15.79 -15.62 -35.48
N GLU A 247 -14.73 -16.21 -34.95
CA GLU A 247 -14.22 -17.53 -35.36
C GLU A 247 -15.26 -18.65 -35.17
N ALA A 248 -16.13 -18.51 -34.16
CA ALA A 248 -17.26 -19.43 -33.95
C ALA A 248 -18.51 -19.11 -34.80
N GLY A 249 -18.44 -18.13 -35.70
CA GLY A 249 -19.56 -17.74 -36.60
C GLY A 249 -20.73 -17.07 -35.86
N ARG A 250 -20.54 -16.59 -34.61
CA ARG A 250 -21.61 -16.01 -33.80
C ARG A 250 -21.82 -14.52 -34.03
N ILE A 251 -20.86 -13.83 -34.61
CA ILE A 251 -20.97 -12.41 -34.98
C ILE A 251 -20.52 -12.17 -36.41
N GLY A 252 -21.16 -11.20 -37.10
CA GLY A 252 -20.85 -10.86 -38.47
C GLY A 252 -19.62 -9.95 -38.60
N ASP A 253 -18.99 -10.00 -39.80
CA ASP A 253 -17.78 -9.24 -40.15
C ASP A 253 -17.87 -7.74 -39.88
N LYS A 254 -19.02 -7.12 -40.08
CA LYS A 254 -19.21 -5.68 -39.86
C LYS A 254 -19.02 -5.29 -38.38
N ALA A 255 -19.56 -6.09 -37.45
CA ALA A 255 -19.46 -5.85 -36.02
C ALA A 255 -18.01 -6.11 -35.54
N PHE A 256 -17.35 -7.13 -36.08
CA PHE A 256 -15.96 -7.43 -35.78
C PHE A 256 -15.01 -6.31 -36.24
N ARG A 257 -15.16 -5.84 -37.49
CA ARG A 257 -14.33 -4.76 -38.03
C ARG A 257 -14.46 -3.46 -37.25
N HIS A 258 -15.62 -3.15 -36.69
CA HIS A 258 -15.82 -1.95 -35.91
C HIS A 258 -14.98 -1.96 -34.63
N ILE A 259 -15.00 -3.05 -33.84
CA ILE A 259 -14.22 -3.16 -32.61
C ILE A 259 -12.72 -3.26 -32.89
N ALA A 260 -12.31 -3.95 -33.96
CA ALA A 260 -10.92 -4.04 -34.39
C ALA A 260 -10.34 -2.64 -34.73
N LYS A 261 -11.12 -1.81 -35.42
CA LYS A 261 -10.73 -0.42 -35.69
C LYS A 261 -10.61 0.43 -34.43
N GLU A 262 -11.56 0.31 -33.50
CA GLU A 262 -11.51 1.04 -32.24
C GLU A 262 -10.28 0.63 -31.39
N TYR A 263 -9.99 -0.66 -31.33
CA TYR A 263 -8.81 -1.22 -30.65
C TYR A 263 -7.50 -0.65 -31.23
N GLU A 264 -7.31 -0.67 -32.53
CA GLU A 264 -6.10 -0.15 -33.17
C GLU A 264 -5.94 1.37 -32.98
N VAL A 265 -7.02 2.15 -33.09
CA VAL A 265 -7.00 3.60 -32.86
C VAL A 265 -6.57 3.93 -31.41
N LEU A 266 -7.13 3.23 -30.42
CA LEU A 266 -6.77 3.45 -29.02
C LEU A 266 -5.34 2.99 -28.73
N LYS A 267 -4.90 1.88 -29.31
CA LYS A 267 -3.53 1.37 -29.18
C LYS A 267 -2.50 2.37 -29.70
N GLN A 268 -2.74 2.93 -30.88
CA GLN A 268 -1.88 3.98 -31.44
C GLN A 268 -1.91 5.24 -30.59
N LYS A 269 -3.09 5.67 -30.13
CA LYS A 269 -3.22 6.84 -29.27
C LYS A 269 -2.40 6.69 -27.99
N LEU A 270 -2.46 5.56 -27.31
CA LEU A 270 -1.68 5.30 -26.09
C LEU A 270 -0.17 5.34 -26.30
N LYS A 271 0.30 4.94 -27.51
CA LYS A 271 1.73 4.94 -27.83
C LYS A 271 2.35 6.35 -27.84
N PHE A 272 1.57 7.36 -28.22
CA PHE A 272 2.04 8.74 -28.41
C PHE A 272 1.52 9.71 -27.34
N LEU A 273 0.68 9.26 -26.40
CA LEU A 273 0.16 10.13 -25.35
C LEU A 273 1.25 10.46 -24.33
N PRO A 274 1.42 11.75 -23.95
CA PRO A 274 2.26 12.14 -22.82
C PRO A 274 1.64 11.65 -21.49
N GLY A 275 2.45 11.58 -20.43
CA GLY A 275 1.99 11.18 -19.10
C GLY A 275 2.00 9.68 -18.84
N LYS A 276 2.68 8.88 -19.68
CA LYS A 276 2.92 7.46 -19.42
C LYS A 276 3.74 7.34 -18.12
N PRO A 277 3.28 6.57 -17.12
CA PRO A 277 4.08 6.27 -15.93
C PRO A 277 5.39 5.58 -16.31
N SER A 278 6.48 6.04 -15.72
CA SER A 278 7.83 5.43 -15.84
C SER A 278 7.88 4.07 -15.15
#